data_c49336d168111678cbccf40cbf8160d2
#
_entry.id   c49336d168111678cbccf40cbf8160d2
#
_cell.length_a   1.000
_cell.length_b   1.000
_cell.length_c   1.000
_cell.angle_alpha   90.00
_cell.angle_beta   90.00
_cell.angle_gamma   90.00
#
_symmetry.space_group_name_H-M   'P 1'
#
loop_
_entity.id
_entity.type
_entity.pdbx_description
1 polymer ?
#
loop_
_entity_poly.entity_id
_entity_poly.type
_entity_poly.pdbx_seq_one_letter_code
_entity_poly.pdbx_strand_id
1 'polypeptide(L)'
;IEFKNNKEKFLEMKNIKKEENDIYFWKRKLLEIPTNQENRKILFQKYNELENREYHDEEYYKLLYWFRKALLLPYNNIITIQTENTLSLLKNLKASMDEKLFGMEKVKEQILLYVHNKLMFPNTQSQCLGLIGPPGVGKTSIALCLSSILNIPFEQISLGGVSHADYLRGHDFTFVGSKPGIIASSLMKMKVKNGILFLDE
;
A
#
# COMPACT_ATOMS: atom_id res chain seq x y z
N ILE A 1 4.24 -37.48 -5.72
CA ILE A 1 4.34 -36.28 -6.61
C ILE A 1 4.23 -35.01 -5.74
N GLU A 2 3.30 -34.93 -4.81
CA GLU A 2 3.08 -33.75 -3.93
C GLU A 2 4.28 -33.45 -3.02
N PHE A 3 4.95 -34.45 -2.50
CA PHE A 3 6.12 -34.29 -1.61
C PHE A 3 7.36 -33.72 -2.34
N LYS A 4 7.56 -34.04 -3.61
CA LYS A 4 8.63 -33.47 -4.43
C LYS A 4 8.38 -32.00 -4.72
N ASN A 5 7.14 -31.64 -5.07
CA ASN A 5 6.73 -30.27 -5.37
C ASN A 5 6.89 -29.33 -4.15
N ASN A 6 6.64 -29.82 -2.95
CA ASN A 6 6.81 -29.06 -1.70
C ASN A 6 8.30 -28.86 -1.35
N LYS A 7 9.16 -29.82 -1.67
CA LYS A 7 10.60 -29.71 -1.44
C LYS A 7 11.27 -28.72 -2.39
N GLU A 8 10.85 -28.68 -3.65
CA GLU A 8 11.31 -27.71 -4.63
C GLU A 8 10.87 -26.30 -4.25
N LYS A 9 9.60 -26.09 -3.90
CA LYS A 9 9.09 -24.81 -3.39
C LYS A 9 9.83 -24.34 -2.12
N PHE A 10 10.19 -25.26 -1.23
CA PHE A 10 10.95 -24.94 -0.03
C PHE A 10 12.40 -24.53 -0.32
N LEU A 11 13.01 -25.13 -1.35
CA LEU A 11 14.34 -24.76 -1.83
C LEU A 11 14.33 -23.40 -2.52
N GLU A 12 13.31 -23.11 -3.35
CA GLU A 12 13.09 -21.79 -3.93
C GLU A 12 12.94 -20.71 -2.85
N MET A 13 12.12 -20.96 -1.83
CA MET A 13 11.97 -20.04 -0.69
C MET A 13 13.26 -19.81 0.09
N LYS A 14 14.12 -20.86 0.23
CA LYS A 14 15.45 -20.71 0.84
C LYS A 14 16.41 -19.89 -0.01
N ASN A 15 16.36 -20.06 -1.33
CA ASN A 15 17.18 -19.28 -2.26
C ASN A 15 16.78 -17.81 -2.28
N ILE A 16 15.47 -17.51 -2.29
CA ILE A 16 14.94 -16.14 -2.16
C ILE A 16 15.45 -15.50 -0.86
N LYS A 17 15.37 -16.20 0.28
CA LYS A 17 15.88 -15.69 1.57
C LYS A 17 17.40 -15.47 1.56
N LYS A 18 18.15 -16.28 0.81
CA LYS A 18 19.59 -16.12 0.69
C LYS A 18 19.97 -14.92 -0.16
N GLU A 19 19.25 -14.68 -1.24
CA GLU A 19 19.40 -13.47 -2.07
C GLU A 19 19.00 -12.21 -1.31
N GLU A 20 17.92 -12.25 -0.53
CA GLU A 20 17.50 -11.13 0.30
C GLU A 20 18.49 -10.76 1.41
N ASN A 21 19.39 -11.65 1.79
CA ASN A 21 20.46 -11.35 2.74
C ASN A 21 21.72 -10.79 2.07
N ASP A 22 21.78 -10.78 0.75
CA ASP A 22 22.89 -10.22 -0.02
C ASP A 22 22.72 -8.71 -0.19
N ILE A 23 23.69 -7.92 0.29
CA ILE A 23 23.71 -6.46 0.15
C ILE A 23 23.76 -6.04 -1.33
N TYR A 24 24.37 -6.83 -2.19
CA TYR A 24 24.43 -6.58 -3.64
C TYR A 24 23.06 -6.73 -4.33
N PHE A 25 22.21 -7.61 -3.83
CA PHE A 25 20.81 -7.69 -4.26
C PHE A 25 20.07 -6.38 -4.02
N TRP A 26 20.25 -5.79 -2.85
CA TRP A 26 19.61 -4.53 -2.48
C TRP A 26 20.20 -3.33 -3.24
N LYS A 27 21.49 -3.39 -3.59
CA LYS A 27 22.10 -2.38 -4.47
C LYS A 27 21.44 -2.34 -5.86
N ARG A 28 21.19 -3.51 -6.46
CA ARG A 28 20.43 -3.60 -7.73
C ARG A 28 19.04 -3.02 -7.60
N LYS A 29 18.30 -3.43 -6.55
CA LYS A 29 16.96 -2.91 -6.26
C LYS A 29 16.94 -1.39 -6.13
N LEU A 30 17.93 -0.80 -5.48
CA LEU A 30 18.08 0.64 -5.33
C LEU A 30 18.24 1.34 -6.69
N LEU A 31 18.99 0.75 -7.61
CA LEU A 31 19.21 1.31 -8.95
C LEU A 31 17.94 1.24 -9.82
N GLU A 32 17.15 0.18 -9.67
CA GLU A 32 15.94 -0.09 -10.45
C GLU A 32 14.70 0.65 -9.94
N ILE A 33 14.72 1.13 -8.68
CA ILE A 33 13.53 1.70 -8.04
C ILE A 33 13.06 2.97 -8.76
N PRO A 34 11.79 3.05 -9.18
CA PRO A 34 11.23 4.21 -9.86
C PRO A 34 10.92 5.32 -8.85
N THR A 35 11.94 6.10 -8.48
CA THR A 35 11.78 7.18 -7.50
C THR A 35 12.44 8.47 -8.00
N ASN A 36 12.11 9.61 -7.37
CA ASN A 36 12.74 10.90 -7.65
C ASN A 36 14.20 10.93 -7.15
N GLN A 37 14.95 11.94 -7.59
CA GLN A 37 16.37 12.08 -7.22
C GLN A 37 16.59 12.26 -5.73
N GLU A 38 15.70 12.98 -5.05
CA GLU A 38 15.80 13.26 -3.62
C GLU A 38 15.68 11.98 -2.78
N ASN A 39 14.63 11.20 -3.01
CA ASN A 39 14.45 9.90 -2.34
C ASN A 39 15.59 8.93 -2.67
N ARG A 40 16.05 8.91 -3.93
CA ARG A 40 17.20 8.07 -4.34
C ARG A 40 18.47 8.45 -3.59
N LYS A 41 18.70 9.74 -3.37
CA LYS A 41 19.85 10.25 -2.60
C LYS A 41 19.80 9.77 -1.15
N ILE A 42 18.64 9.86 -0.51
CA ILE A 42 18.42 9.38 0.87
C ILE A 42 18.67 7.86 0.95
N LEU A 43 18.08 7.10 0.04
CA LEU A 43 18.26 5.64 0.01
C LEU A 43 19.72 5.25 -0.24
N PHE A 44 20.43 5.97 -1.11
CA PHE A 44 21.83 5.73 -1.38
C PHE A 44 22.72 6.06 -0.17
N GLN A 45 22.44 7.13 0.56
CA GLN A 45 23.14 7.44 1.82
C GLN A 45 22.98 6.30 2.83
N LYS A 46 21.75 5.78 2.99
CA LYS A 46 21.48 4.66 3.91
C LYS A 46 22.12 3.34 3.45
N TYR A 47 22.24 3.13 2.15
CA TYR A 47 22.99 2.00 1.60
C TYR A 47 24.48 2.11 1.94
N ASN A 48 25.10 3.28 1.76
CA ASN A 48 26.51 3.51 2.13
C ASN A 48 26.76 3.34 3.63
N GLU A 49 25.83 3.77 4.48
CA GLU A 49 25.90 3.50 5.92
C GLU A 49 25.91 1.99 6.22
N LEU A 50 25.10 1.19 5.50
CA LEU A 50 25.08 -0.26 5.62
C LEU A 50 26.40 -0.90 5.17
N GLU A 51 26.94 -0.47 4.02
CA GLU A 51 28.16 -1.02 3.43
C GLU A 51 29.39 -0.80 4.34
N ASN A 52 29.40 0.28 5.11
CA ASN A 52 30.49 0.65 6.00
C ASN A 52 30.35 0.11 7.44
N ARG A 53 29.27 -0.64 7.77
CA ARG A 53 29.07 -1.22 9.09
C ARG A 53 29.52 -2.68 9.15
N GLU A 54 29.96 -3.09 10.32
CA GLU A 54 30.31 -4.51 10.56
C GLU A 54 29.07 -5.41 10.57
N TYR A 55 29.19 -6.58 9.96
CA TYR A 55 28.09 -7.53 9.69
C TYR A 55 27.39 -8.12 10.95
N HIS A 56 27.93 -7.88 12.15
CA HIS A 56 27.40 -8.43 13.41
C HIS A 56 26.90 -7.36 14.39
N ASP A 57 26.86 -6.10 13.95
CA ASP A 57 26.34 -5.02 14.77
C ASP A 57 24.80 -5.05 14.80
N GLU A 58 24.21 -4.87 15.99
CA GLU A 58 22.75 -4.78 16.15
C GLU A 58 22.16 -3.62 15.32
N GLU A 59 22.87 -2.52 15.20
CA GLU A 59 22.47 -1.37 14.41
C GLU A 59 22.50 -1.67 12.90
N TYR A 60 23.39 -2.55 12.42
CA TYR A 60 23.40 -3.03 11.05
C TYR A 60 22.07 -3.68 10.70
N TYR A 61 21.56 -4.60 11.54
CA TYR A 61 20.31 -5.28 11.28
C TYR A 61 19.09 -4.35 11.35
N LYS A 62 19.08 -3.35 12.24
CA LYS A 62 18.03 -2.33 12.31
C LYS A 62 18.00 -1.51 11.02
N LEU A 63 19.16 -1.03 10.59
CA LEU A 63 19.29 -0.24 9.36
C LEU A 63 18.93 -1.07 8.11
N LEU A 64 19.38 -2.31 8.04
CA LEU A 64 19.05 -3.24 6.95
C LEU A 64 17.54 -3.50 6.89
N TYR A 65 16.89 -3.71 8.02
CA TYR A 65 15.43 -3.87 8.08
C TYR A 65 14.71 -2.63 7.56
N TRP A 66 15.09 -1.44 8.02
CA TRP A 66 14.55 -0.17 7.55
C TRP A 66 14.75 -0.01 6.03
N PHE A 67 15.97 -0.24 5.56
CA PHE A 67 16.32 -0.10 4.14
C PHE A 67 15.49 -1.03 3.25
N ARG A 68 15.35 -2.30 3.65
CA ARG A 68 14.48 -3.27 2.96
C ARG A 68 13.04 -2.77 2.88
N LYS A 69 12.49 -2.25 3.98
CA LYS A 69 11.13 -1.73 4.00
C LYS A 69 10.98 -0.48 3.12
N ALA A 70 11.95 0.41 3.15
CA ALA A 70 11.97 1.59 2.30
C ALA A 70 11.96 1.22 0.80
N LEU A 71 12.73 0.21 0.38
CA LEU A 71 12.75 -0.26 -1.02
C LEU A 71 11.44 -0.96 -1.47
N LEU A 72 10.59 -1.37 -0.55
CA LEU A 72 9.28 -1.97 -0.88
C LEU A 72 8.17 -0.92 -1.07
N LEU A 73 8.42 0.34 -0.77
CA LEU A 73 7.43 1.40 -0.97
C LEU A 73 7.17 1.65 -2.46
N PRO A 74 5.92 1.85 -2.87
CA PRO A 74 5.53 2.08 -4.26
C PRO A 74 5.73 3.54 -4.66
N TYR A 75 6.97 4.04 -4.73
CA TYR A 75 7.28 5.45 -4.94
C TYR A 75 6.55 6.10 -6.12
N ASN A 76 6.63 5.51 -7.32
CA ASN A 76 5.99 6.02 -8.53
C ASN A 76 5.06 5.00 -9.19
N ASN A 77 4.76 3.90 -8.51
CA ASN A 77 3.84 2.92 -9.05
C ASN A 77 2.39 3.37 -8.81
N ILE A 78 1.74 3.81 -9.88
CA ILE A 78 0.37 4.33 -9.90
C ILE A 78 -0.45 3.52 -10.88
N ILE A 79 -1.61 3.04 -10.46
CA ILE A 79 -2.58 2.44 -11.37
C ILE A 79 -3.27 3.58 -12.12
N THR A 80 -3.13 3.58 -13.43
CA THR A 80 -3.87 4.50 -14.30
C THR A 80 -5.23 3.88 -14.62
N ILE A 81 -6.29 4.56 -14.20
CA ILE A 81 -7.65 4.15 -14.57
C ILE A 81 -7.86 4.59 -16.02
N GLN A 82 -8.11 3.63 -16.91
CA GLN A 82 -8.40 3.92 -18.30
C GLN A 82 -9.74 4.65 -18.37
N THR A 83 -9.70 5.89 -18.83
CA THR A 83 -10.88 6.78 -18.87
C THR A 83 -11.54 6.87 -20.25
N GLU A 84 -11.18 6.00 -21.20
CA GLU A 84 -11.69 6.03 -22.56
C GLU A 84 -13.24 6.03 -22.61
N ASN A 85 -13.88 5.52 -21.57
CA ASN A 85 -15.32 5.60 -21.40
C ASN A 85 -15.74 5.81 -19.94
N THR A 86 -15.48 7.00 -19.41
CA THR A 86 -15.84 7.40 -18.04
C THR A 86 -17.33 7.16 -17.75
N LEU A 87 -18.20 7.37 -18.74
CA LEU A 87 -19.64 7.17 -18.58
C LEU A 87 -20.00 5.70 -18.36
N SER A 88 -19.37 4.78 -19.11
CA SER A 88 -19.60 3.33 -18.92
C SER A 88 -19.07 2.85 -17.58
N LEU A 89 -17.92 3.36 -17.13
CA LEU A 89 -17.36 3.03 -15.82
C LEU A 89 -18.28 3.49 -14.69
N LEU A 90 -18.81 4.71 -14.76
CA LEU A 90 -19.78 5.22 -13.77
C LEU A 90 -21.11 4.45 -13.78
N LYS A 91 -21.60 4.04 -14.96
CA LYS A 91 -22.79 3.17 -15.06
C LYS A 91 -22.54 1.81 -14.42
N ASN A 92 -21.40 1.20 -14.68
CA ASN A 92 -21.02 -0.08 -14.08
C ASN A 92 -20.86 0.04 -12.56
N LEU A 93 -20.27 1.12 -12.09
CA LEU A 93 -20.14 1.41 -10.67
C LEU A 93 -21.52 1.56 -10.02
N LYS A 94 -22.43 2.31 -10.63
CA LYS A 94 -23.80 2.45 -10.15
C LYS A 94 -24.51 1.09 -10.10
N ALA A 95 -24.47 0.31 -11.16
CA ALA A 95 -25.09 -1.00 -11.22
C ALA A 95 -24.55 -1.96 -10.15
N SER A 96 -23.23 -1.97 -9.93
CA SER A 96 -22.62 -2.81 -8.89
C SER A 96 -22.98 -2.34 -7.47
N MET A 97 -23.14 -1.04 -7.24
CA MET A 97 -23.64 -0.53 -5.96
C MET A 97 -25.11 -0.87 -5.75
N ASP A 98 -25.93 -0.82 -6.80
CA ASP A 98 -27.36 -1.14 -6.73
C ASP A 98 -27.59 -2.62 -6.45
N GLU A 99 -26.74 -3.49 -6.97
CA GLU A 99 -26.76 -4.94 -6.69
C GLU A 99 -26.37 -5.27 -5.24
N LYS A 100 -25.35 -4.60 -4.70
CA LYS A 100 -24.75 -4.95 -3.40
C LYS A 100 -25.34 -4.18 -2.23
N LEU A 101 -25.93 -3.03 -2.47
CA LEU A 101 -26.39 -2.10 -1.43
C LEU A 101 -27.84 -1.74 -1.65
N PHE A 102 -28.69 -2.10 -0.68
CA PHE A 102 -30.10 -1.74 -0.71
C PHE A 102 -30.32 -0.28 -0.31
N GLY A 103 -31.07 0.47 -1.10
CA GLY A 103 -31.37 1.89 -0.85
C GLY A 103 -30.14 2.80 -0.96
N MET A 104 -30.08 3.82 -0.15
CA MET A 104 -28.97 4.80 -0.06
C MET A 104 -28.70 5.59 -1.36
N GLU A 105 -29.73 5.89 -2.14
CA GLU A 105 -29.61 6.55 -3.46
C GLU A 105 -28.76 7.82 -3.42
N LYS A 106 -29.01 8.70 -2.43
CA LYS A 106 -28.25 9.96 -2.24
C LYS A 106 -26.74 9.67 -1.97
N VAL A 107 -26.42 8.64 -1.22
CA VAL A 107 -25.03 8.26 -0.91
C VAL A 107 -24.35 7.74 -2.19
N LYS A 108 -25.03 6.88 -2.94
CA LYS A 108 -24.54 6.35 -4.22
C LYS A 108 -24.26 7.49 -5.22
N GLU A 109 -25.16 8.47 -5.32
CA GLU A 109 -24.98 9.64 -6.18
C GLU A 109 -23.75 10.47 -5.77
N GLN A 110 -23.55 10.72 -4.47
CA GLN A 110 -22.39 11.45 -3.98
C GLN A 110 -21.06 10.69 -4.26
N ILE A 111 -21.08 9.38 -4.15
CA ILE A 111 -19.94 8.54 -4.49
C ILE A 111 -19.64 8.61 -5.99
N LEU A 112 -20.65 8.54 -6.84
CA LEU A 112 -20.47 8.67 -8.28
C LEU A 112 -19.89 10.02 -8.66
N LEU A 113 -20.38 11.12 -8.05
CA LEU A 113 -19.83 12.46 -8.24
C LEU A 113 -18.37 12.56 -7.77
N TYR A 114 -18.04 11.97 -6.61
CA TYR A 114 -16.69 11.94 -6.10
C TYR A 114 -15.74 11.20 -7.07
N VAL A 115 -16.13 10.02 -7.55
CA VAL A 115 -15.34 9.24 -8.51
C VAL A 115 -15.21 9.99 -9.83
N HIS A 116 -16.29 10.56 -10.36
CA HIS A 116 -16.26 11.38 -11.57
C HIS A 116 -15.24 12.52 -11.44
N ASN A 117 -15.30 13.28 -10.35
CA ASN A 117 -14.37 14.39 -10.10
C ASN A 117 -12.92 13.91 -10.04
N LYS A 118 -12.65 12.77 -9.40
CA LYS A 118 -11.30 12.19 -9.35
C LYS A 118 -10.79 11.75 -10.72
N LEU A 119 -11.65 11.23 -11.57
CA LEU A 119 -11.27 10.82 -12.93
C LEU A 119 -11.03 12.04 -13.85
N MET A 120 -11.84 13.08 -13.73
CA MET A 120 -11.72 14.28 -14.56
C MET A 120 -10.59 15.21 -14.11
N PHE A 121 -10.29 15.23 -12.81
CA PHE A 121 -9.29 16.12 -12.21
C PHE A 121 -8.27 15.33 -11.35
N PRO A 122 -7.43 14.46 -11.96
CA PRO A 122 -6.53 13.57 -11.21
C PRO A 122 -5.49 14.31 -10.36
N ASN A 123 -5.15 15.55 -10.75
CA ASN A 123 -4.14 16.37 -10.06
C ASN A 123 -4.70 17.23 -8.92
N THR A 124 -6.00 17.19 -8.67
CA THR A 124 -6.56 17.88 -7.50
C THR A 124 -6.08 17.22 -6.20
N GLN A 125 -5.92 18.05 -5.16
CA GLN A 125 -5.55 17.55 -3.83
C GLN A 125 -6.45 16.40 -3.41
N SER A 126 -5.83 15.39 -2.78
CA SER A 126 -6.53 14.21 -2.29
C SER A 126 -7.65 14.61 -1.33
N GLN A 127 -8.88 14.36 -1.73
CA GLN A 127 -10.04 14.52 -0.88
C GLN A 127 -10.29 13.21 -0.14
N CYS A 128 -10.50 13.27 1.16
CA CYS A 128 -10.99 12.14 1.93
C CYS A 128 -12.51 12.07 1.80
N LEU A 129 -13.04 10.86 1.59
CA LEU A 129 -14.47 10.60 1.64
C LEU A 129 -14.83 10.10 3.05
N GLY A 130 -15.62 10.87 3.80
CA GLY A 130 -16.14 10.46 5.11
C GLY A 130 -17.47 9.73 4.95
N LEU A 131 -17.55 8.49 5.44
CA LEU A 131 -18.78 7.70 5.49
C LEU A 131 -19.28 7.65 6.93
N ILE A 132 -20.32 8.40 7.26
CA ILE A 132 -20.90 8.50 8.60
C ILE A 132 -22.24 7.78 8.63
N GLY A 133 -22.44 6.90 9.61
CA GLY A 133 -23.68 6.16 9.77
C GLY A 133 -23.57 5.05 10.81
N PRO A 134 -24.69 4.45 11.24
CA PRO A 134 -24.69 3.37 12.21
C PRO A 134 -23.92 2.14 11.72
N PRO A 135 -23.53 1.21 12.58
CA PRO A 135 -22.89 -0.04 12.18
C PRO A 135 -23.84 -0.86 11.28
N GLY A 136 -23.27 -1.66 10.38
CA GLY A 136 -24.03 -2.57 9.52
C GLY A 136 -24.72 -1.95 8.29
N VAL A 137 -24.64 -0.62 8.06
CA VAL A 137 -25.28 0.02 6.90
C VAL A 137 -24.52 -0.15 5.58
N GLY A 138 -23.37 -0.84 5.55
CA GLY A 138 -22.63 -1.12 4.32
C GLY A 138 -21.50 -0.15 4.00
N LYS A 139 -20.96 0.63 4.96
CA LYS A 139 -19.81 1.53 4.73
C LYS A 139 -18.61 0.83 4.09
N THR A 140 -18.21 -0.30 4.65
CA THR A 140 -17.10 -1.13 4.13
C THR A 140 -17.44 -1.73 2.75
N SER A 141 -18.70 -2.13 2.54
CA SER A 141 -19.15 -2.68 1.26
C SER A 141 -19.05 -1.66 0.13
N ILE A 142 -19.30 -0.38 0.42
CA ILE A 142 -19.10 0.72 -0.54
C ILE A 142 -17.62 0.80 -0.97
N ALA A 143 -16.70 0.81 0.00
CA ALA A 143 -15.27 0.90 -0.28
C ALA A 143 -14.75 -0.31 -1.08
N LEU A 144 -15.22 -1.51 -0.76
CA LEU A 144 -14.92 -2.73 -1.52
C LEU A 144 -15.50 -2.70 -2.94
N CYS A 145 -16.71 -2.15 -3.11
CA CYS A 145 -17.33 -1.97 -4.41
C CYS A 145 -16.49 -1.03 -5.29
N LEU A 146 -16.06 0.11 -4.74
CA LEU A 146 -15.16 1.04 -5.43
C LEU A 146 -13.85 0.37 -5.86
N SER A 147 -13.20 -0.35 -4.96
CA SER A 147 -11.96 -1.10 -5.24
C SER A 147 -12.14 -2.07 -6.40
N SER A 148 -13.21 -2.86 -6.36
CA SER A 148 -13.49 -3.88 -7.36
C SER A 148 -13.73 -3.29 -8.76
N ILE A 149 -14.53 -2.21 -8.86
CA ILE A 149 -14.91 -1.61 -10.15
C ILE A 149 -13.77 -0.77 -10.73
N LEU A 150 -13.06 -0.03 -9.88
CA LEU A 150 -11.91 0.77 -10.32
C LEU A 150 -10.65 -0.07 -10.52
N ASN A 151 -10.69 -1.35 -10.14
CA ASN A 151 -9.54 -2.26 -10.15
C ASN A 151 -8.32 -1.67 -9.41
N ILE A 152 -8.59 -1.07 -8.24
CA ILE A 152 -7.59 -0.45 -7.37
C ILE A 152 -7.48 -1.29 -6.10
N PRO A 153 -6.27 -1.62 -5.61
CA PRO A 153 -6.08 -2.34 -4.35
C PRO A 153 -6.73 -1.63 -3.17
N PHE A 154 -7.24 -2.43 -2.24
CA PHE A 154 -7.93 -2.00 -1.04
C PHE A 154 -7.22 -2.55 0.20
N GLU A 155 -7.01 -1.68 1.20
CA GLU A 155 -6.54 -2.05 2.53
C GLU A 155 -7.40 -1.39 3.59
N GLN A 156 -7.87 -2.20 4.54
CA GLN A 156 -8.61 -1.73 5.70
C GLN A 156 -7.68 -1.60 6.91
N ILE A 157 -7.73 -0.47 7.55
CA ILE A 157 -6.97 -0.15 8.76
C ILE A 157 -7.99 0.07 9.88
N SER A 158 -7.99 -0.82 10.88
CA SER A 158 -8.80 -0.63 12.08
C SER A 158 -8.13 0.38 13.01
N LEU A 159 -8.87 1.41 13.39
CA LEU A 159 -8.44 2.42 14.36
C LEU A 159 -8.99 2.14 15.77
N GLY A 160 -9.88 1.16 15.91
CA GLY A 160 -10.48 0.77 17.19
C GLY A 160 -9.41 0.39 18.21
N GLY A 161 -9.42 1.06 19.36
CA GLY A 161 -8.45 0.83 20.44
C GLY A 161 -7.04 1.40 20.21
N VAL A 162 -6.82 2.13 19.12
CA VAL A 162 -5.52 2.78 18.84
C VAL A 162 -5.39 4.04 19.69
N SER A 163 -4.46 4.03 20.65
CA SER A 163 -4.19 5.17 21.56
C SER A 163 -2.94 5.96 21.19
N HIS A 164 -2.05 5.41 20.35
CA HIS A 164 -0.75 6.01 20.03
C HIS A 164 -0.61 6.32 18.55
N ALA A 165 -0.09 7.51 18.24
CA ALA A 165 0.17 7.96 16.88
C ALA A 165 1.21 7.08 16.15
N ASP A 166 2.07 6.39 16.90
CA ASP A 166 3.10 5.50 16.37
C ASP A 166 2.52 4.32 15.57
N TYR A 167 1.29 3.91 15.89
CA TYR A 167 0.60 2.91 15.08
C TYR A 167 0.45 3.36 13.62
N LEU A 168 0.12 4.62 13.39
CA LEU A 168 -0.04 5.18 12.05
C LEU A 168 1.30 5.54 11.41
N ARG A 169 2.19 6.20 12.16
CA ARG A 169 3.45 6.78 11.67
C ARG A 169 4.60 5.78 11.66
N GLY A 170 4.60 4.81 12.57
CA GLY A 170 5.74 3.96 12.87
C GLY A 170 6.66 4.56 13.93
N HIS A 171 7.67 3.78 14.31
CA HIS A 171 8.71 4.18 15.25
C HIS A 171 9.98 4.57 14.50
N ASP A 172 10.81 5.40 15.12
CA ASP A 172 12.15 5.67 14.62
C ASP A 172 12.93 4.35 14.53
N PHE A 173 13.72 4.18 13.47
CA PHE A 173 14.47 2.95 13.22
C PHE A 173 15.56 2.68 14.27
N THR A 174 15.93 3.68 15.08
CA THR A 174 16.88 3.57 16.17
C THR A 174 16.38 2.74 17.35
N PHE A 175 15.04 2.63 17.52
CA PHE A 175 14.46 1.83 18.59
C PHE A 175 14.50 0.32 18.30
N VAL A 176 14.74 -0.48 19.36
CA VAL A 176 14.65 -1.94 19.28
C VAL A 176 13.22 -2.34 18.95
N GLY A 177 13.06 -3.18 17.93
CA GLY A 177 11.74 -3.61 17.49
C GLY A 177 10.95 -2.57 16.69
N SER A 178 11.61 -1.51 16.20
CA SER A 178 10.98 -0.49 15.33
C SER A 178 10.29 -1.14 14.13
N LYS A 179 9.09 -0.66 13.83
CA LYS A 179 8.28 -1.12 12.69
C LYS A 179 7.76 0.08 11.91
N PRO A 180 7.62 -0.06 10.58
CA PRO A 180 6.94 0.95 9.81
C PRO A 180 5.49 1.10 10.30
N GLY A 181 4.96 2.31 10.23
CA GLY A 181 3.55 2.55 10.55
C GLY A 181 2.62 1.76 9.65
N ILE A 182 1.38 1.58 10.09
CA ILE A 182 0.40 0.78 9.35
C ILE A 182 0.13 1.37 7.96
N ILE A 183 0.17 2.69 7.79
CA ILE A 183 -0.02 3.36 6.49
C ILE A 183 1.09 2.93 5.52
N ALA A 184 2.36 3.01 5.93
CA ALA A 184 3.48 2.58 5.10
C ALA A 184 3.41 1.07 4.79
N SER A 185 3.04 0.26 5.78
CA SER A 185 2.85 -1.19 5.63
C SER A 185 1.74 -1.52 4.63
N SER A 186 0.62 -0.80 4.67
CA SER A 186 -0.48 -0.94 3.70
C SER A 186 -0.06 -0.57 2.29
N LEU A 187 0.70 0.52 2.12
CA LEU A 187 1.25 0.90 0.81
C LEU A 187 2.19 -0.16 0.24
N MET A 188 3.08 -0.73 1.07
CA MET A 188 3.96 -1.84 0.65
C MET A 188 3.15 -3.06 0.22
N LYS A 189 2.07 -3.38 0.91
CA LYS A 189 1.18 -4.51 0.61
C LYS A 189 0.40 -4.28 -0.67
N MET A 190 -0.14 -3.09 -0.87
CA MET A 190 -0.86 -2.72 -2.10
C MET A 190 0.06 -2.61 -3.32
N LYS A 191 1.36 -2.32 -3.12
CA LYS A 191 2.36 -2.12 -4.19
C LYS A 191 2.05 -0.97 -5.14
N VAL A 192 1.10 -0.11 -4.81
CA VAL A 192 0.71 1.07 -5.58
C VAL A 192 0.52 2.27 -4.66
N LYS A 193 0.76 3.46 -5.19
CA LYS A 193 0.66 4.72 -4.45
C LYS A 193 -0.78 5.22 -4.27
N ASN A 194 -1.66 4.87 -5.18
CA ASN A 194 -3.04 5.35 -5.26
C ASN A 194 -4.09 4.28 -4.94
N GLY A 195 -3.76 3.34 -4.08
CA GLY A 195 -4.72 2.39 -3.52
C GLY A 195 -5.77 3.07 -2.62
N ILE A 196 -6.82 2.32 -2.28
CA ILE A 196 -7.86 2.76 -1.34
C ILE A 196 -7.46 2.33 0.06
N LEU A 197 -7.21 3.32 0.94
CA LEU A 197 -7.06 3.10 2.38
C LEU A 197 -8.39 3.40 3.06
N PHE A 198 -8.99 2.39 3.65
CA PHE A 198 -10.23 2.50 4.42
C PHE A 198 -9.89 2.51 5.92
N LEU A 199 -10.08 3.65 6.56
CA LEU A 199 -9.88 3.80 7.99
C LEU A 199 -11.19 3.47 8.69
N ASP A 200 -11.22 2.39 9.45
CA ASP A 200 -12.39 1.87 10.13
C ASP A 200 -12.23 2.02 11.66
N GLU A 201 -13.32 2.36 12.32
CA GLU A 201 -13.33 2.57 13.78
C GLU A 201 -13.18 1.27 14.56
#